data_68fde75430c6b0e465794f2af970c6f2
#
_entry.id   68fde75430c6b0e465794f2af970c6f2
#
_cell.length_a   1.000
_cell.length_b   1.000
_cell.length_c   1.000
_cell.angle_alpha   90.00
_cell.angle_beta   90.00
_cell.angle_gamma   90.00
#
_symmetry.space_group_name_H-M   'P 1'
#
loop_
_entity.id
_entity.type
_entity.pdbx_description
1 polymer ?
#
loop_
_entity_poly.entity_id
_entity_poly.type
_entity_poly.pdbx_seq_one_letter_code
_entity_poly.pdbx_strand_id
1 'polypeptide(L)'
;MCMYSAVDGLPDDWHLVHYGGLAKGGAALVYTEMTNISADARITPGCTGIWNDEQTEAWARITRFVHNSTQAKMAIQIGHAGPKGATLEPWKWDPAILDEPLPAGQQWPLLSASDQPFDDFSPVPRAMTREDMDHVLQQHVEAVKRAIKAGFDMIEMHAAHGYLLSSFITPALNRRVDEYGGSLENRMRYPLEVCTAMRKAWPVEKPMSVRISAHDWLGAEGVTEDDCVAIATAFIAAGADIVNVSTGQTSHQAKPQPGRMFQTPLSDLIRNEGGMPTIAVGNIYEIDHVNSIIAAGRADLVCLARPHLADPNWTLHAAAEMGYRGKGAAEPHQYFLGYRQAHTLADRAREAAS
;
A
#
# COMPACT_ATOMS: atom_id res chain seq x y z
N MET A 1 -5.05 1.18 -3.77
CA MET A 1 -4.79 1.91 -5.05
C MET A 1 -5.31 3.31 -4.89
N CYS A 2 -4.58 4.29 -5.39
CA CYS A 2 -5.01 5.68 -5.30
C CYS A 2 -6.24 5.95 -6.17
N MET A 3 -7.20 6.68 -5.63
CA MET A 3 -8.44 7.06 -6.31
C MET A 3 -8.31 8.40 -7.04
N TYR A 4 -7.34 9.21 -6.63
CA TYR A 4 -7.08 10.53 -7.21
C TYR A 4 -8.33 11.41 -7.30
N SER A 5 -9.18 11.36 -6.27
CA SER A 5 -10.48 12.05 -6.24
C SER A 5 -10.57 13.10 -5.12
N ALA A 6 -9.50 13.27 -4.35
CA ALA A 6 -9.45 14.27 -3.30
C ALA A 6 -9.23 15.69 -3.85
N VAL A 7 -9.74 16.67 -3.14
CA VAL A 7 -9.43 18.10 -3.35
C VAL A 7 -8.63 18.56 -2.14
N ASP A 8 -7.42 19.11 -2.37
CA ASP A 8 -6.50 19.55 -1.31
C ASP A 8 -6.24 18.50 -0.24
N GLY A 9 -6.16 17.24 -0.67
CA GLY A 9 -5.92 16.10 0.22
C GLY A 9 -7.12 15.66 1.05
N LEU A 10 -8.29 16.29 0.90
CA LEU A 10 -9.47 16.01 1.71
C LEU A 10 -10.25 14.81 1.15
N PRO A 11 -10.36 13.68 1.86
CA PRO A 11 -11.24 12.60 1.45
C PRO A 11 -12.72 13.02 1.61
N ASP A 12 -13.53 12.66 0.63
CA ASP A 12 -14.93 13.10 0.50
C ASP A 12 -15.92 11.92 0.43
N ASP A 13 -17.10 12.14 -0.11
CA ASP A 13 -18.14 11.13 -0.25
C ASP A 13 -17.75 10.00 -1.21
N TRP A 14 -16.89 10.27 -2.22
CA TRP A 14 -16.34 9.22 -3.07
C TRP A 14 -15.58 8.19 -2.25
N HIS A 15 -14.71 8.67 -1.36
CA HIS A 15 -13.89 7.81 -0.50
C HIS A 15 -14.75 7.05 0.53
N LEU A 16 -15.80 7.70 1.08
CA LEU A 16 -16.74 7.02 1.96
C LEU A 16 -17.49 5.89 1.24
N VAL A 17 -17.96 6.12 0.02
CA VAL A 17 -18.65 5.10 -0.79
C VAL A 17 -17.70 3.99 -1.18
N HIS A 18 -16.48 4.34 -1.60
CA HIS A 18 -15.45 3.37 -1.99
C HIS A 18 -15.06 2.44 -0.84
N TYR A 19 -14.51 2.98 0.25
CA TYR A 19 -14.06 2.17 1.37
C TYR A 19 -15.21 1.50 2.13
N GLY A 20 -16.33 2.19 2.28
CA GLY A 20 -17.55 1.63 2.85
C GLY A 20 -18.14 0.50 1.99
N GLY A 21 -18.01 0.60 0.66
CA GLY A 21 -18.38 -0.46 -0.28
C GLY A 21 -17.55 -1.72 -0.09
N LEU A 22 -16.22 -1.60 -0.04
CA LEU A 22 -15.30 -2.72 0.20
C LEU A 22 -15.55 -3.40 1.56
N ALA A 23 -15.75 -2.61 2.61
CA ALA A 23 -16.03 -3.10 3.95
C ALA A 23 -17.37 -3.87 4.00
N LYS A 24 -18.44 -3.34 3.39
CA LYS A 24 -19.73 -4.03 3.26
C LYS A 24 -19.65 -5.29 2.39
N GLY A 25 -18.75 -5.29 1.43
CA GLY A 25 -18.49 -6.40 0.52
C GLY A 25 -17.73 -7.57 1.15
N GLY A 26 -17.41 -7.52 2.46
CA GLY A 26 -16.82 -8.60 3.22
C GLY A 26 -15.29 -8.58 3.32
N ALA A 27 -14.62 -7.52 2.88
CA ALA A 27 -13.20 -7.35 3.16
C ALA A 27 -12.99 -7.26 4.68
N ALA A 28 -12.15 -8.12 5.25
CA ALA A 28 -11.88 -8.13 6.70
C ALA A 28 -11.02 -6.94 7.15
N LEU A 29 -10.11 -6.50 6.29
CA LEU A 29 -9.25 -5.35 6.48
C LEU A 29 -9.23 -4.52 5.19
N VAL A 30 -9.56 -3.25 5.28
CA VAL A 30 -9.57 -2.32 4.14
C VAL A 30 -8.41 -1.34 4.31
N TYR A 31 -7.49 -1.35 3.34
CA TYR A 31 -6.41 -0.36 3.27
C TYR A 31 -6.86 0.87 2.50
N THR A 32 -6.50 2.04 3.01
CA THR A 32 -6.61 3.26 2.21
C THR A 32 -5.63 3.23 1.03
N GLU A 33 -5.84 4.10 0.06
CA GLU A 33 -4.80 4.53 -0.87
C GLU A 33 -3.62 5.15 -0.10
N MET A 34 -2.47 5.33 -0.78
CA MET A 34 -1.35 6.05 -0.18
C MET A 34 -1.83 7.45 0.24
N THR A 35 -1.87 7.67 1.55
CA THR A 35 -2.33 8.89 2.18
C THR A 35 -1.10 9.71 2.59
N ASN A 36 -1.02 10.94 2.10
CA ASN A 36 0.21 11.71 2.09
C ASN A 36 0.39 12.51 3.37
N ILE A 37 1.65 12.66 3.81
CA ILE A 37 2.05 13.34 5.05
C ILE A 37 2.11 14.86 4.93
N SER A 38 2.12 15.39 3.69
CA SER A 38 2.16 16.82 3.37
C SER A 38 1.61 17.08 1.96
N ALA A 39 1.39 18.33 1.61
CA ALA A 39 0.86 18.70 0.31
C ALA A 39 1.83 18.38 -0.85
N ASP A 40 3.14 18.53 -0.62
CA ASP A 40 4.20 18.20 -1.56
C ASP A 40 4.60 16.72 -1.57
N ALA A 41 4.04 15.93 -0.65
CA ALA A 41 4.21 14.48 -0.64
C ALA A 41 3.30 13.74 -1.64
N ARG A 42 2.37 14.41 -2.30
CA ARG A 42 1.36 13.80 -3.19
C ARG A 42 1.97 13.30 -4.50
N ILE A 43 1.35 12.24 -5.06
CA ILE A 43 1.64 11.79 -6.42
C ILE A 43 1.01 12.80 -7.40
N THR A 44 -0.29 13.04 -7.26
CA THR A 44 -1.09 13.96 -8.08
C THR A 44 -1.85 14.95 -7.19
N PRO A 45 -2.39 16.05 -7.73
CA PRO A 45 -3.26 16.96 -6.97
C PRO A 45 -4.47 16.26 -6.33
N GLY A 46 -4.94 15.15 -6.93
CA GLY A 46 -6.10 14.37 -6.48
C GLY A 46 -5.80 13.36 -5.36
N CYS A 47 -4.58 13.29 -4.82
CA CYS A 47 -4.25 12.37 -3.73
C CYS A 47 -4.82 12.84 -2.39
N THR A 48 -5.20 11.87 -1.55
CA THR A 48 -5.59 12.11 -0.15
C THR A 48 -4.39 12.44 0.74
N GLY A 49 -4.66 13.11 1.84
CA GLY A 49 -3.68 13.46 2.87
C GLY A 49 -4.18 13.27 4.29
N ILE A 50 -3.25 13.40 5.23
CA ILE A 50 -3.53 13.39 6.67
C ILE A 50 -2.62 14.39 7.42
N TRP A 51 -2.32 15.53 6.78
CA TRP A 51 -1.39 16.53 7.33
C TRP A 51 -2.07 17.66 8.12
N ASN A 52 -3.42 17.71 8.16
CA ASN A 52 -4.19 18.69 8.93
C ASN A 52 -5.40 18.07 9.64
N ASP A 53 -6.06 18.85 10.48
CA ASP A 53 -7.16 18.36 11.30
C ASP A 53 -8.45 18.16 10.48
N GLU A 54 -8.68 18.92 9.43
CA GLU A 54 -9.84 18.77 8.54
C GLU A 54 -9.81 17.40 7.83
N GLN A 55 -8.65 17.04 7.28
CA GLN A 55 -8.43 15.71 6.69
C GLN A 55 -8.59 14.59 7.74
N THR A 56 -8.13 14.83 8.97
CA THR A 56 -8.28 13.88 10.07
C THR A 56 -9.75 13.60 10.38
N GLU A 57 -10.60 14.63 10.46
CA GLU A 57 -12.04 14.48 10.69
C GLU A 57 -12.75 13.82 9.50
N ALA A 58 -12.35 14.11 8.28
CA ALA A 58 -12.88 13.46 7.09
C ALA A 58 -12.57 11.94 7.09
N TRP A 59 -11.35 11.54 7.44
CA TRP A 59 -10.99 10.13 7.65
C TRP A 59 -11.76 9.51 8.82
N ALA A 60 -11.91 10.22 9.95
CA ALA A 60 -12.69 9.76 11.10
C ALA A 60 -14.17 9.48 10.74
N ARG A 61 -14.76 10.22 9.80
CA ARG A 61 -16.10 9.94 9.28
C ARG A 61 -16.14 8.58 8.58
N ILE A 62 -15.12 8.24 7.81
CA ILE A 62 -15.05 6.97 7.06
C ILE A 62 -14.82 5.79 8.00
N THR A 63 -13.87 5.88 8.92
CA THR A 63 -13.59 4.83 9.90
C THR A 63 -14.80 4.55 10.79
N ARG A 64 -15.49 5.60 11.28
CA ARG A 64 -16.74 5.45 12.06
C ARG A 64 -17.83 4.73 11.27
N PHE A 65 -18.00 5.04 9.99
CA PHE A 65 -18.97 4.34 9.15
C PHE A 65 -18.64 2.85 9.05
N VAL A 66 -17.39 2.52 8.75
CA VAL A 66 -16.93 1.13 8.63
C VAL A 66 -17.15 0.36 9.93
N HIS A 67 -16.68 0.91 11.06
CA HIS A 67 -16.79 0.24 12.37
C HIS A 67 -18.23 0.09 12.86
N ASN A 68 -19.11 1.05 12.58
CA ASN A 68 -20.50 1.00 13.02
C ASN A 68 -21.38 0.14 12.11
N SER A 69 -20.99 -0.07 10.86
CA SER A 69 -21.85 -0.68 9.85
C SER A 69 -21.36 -2.05 9.35
N THR A 70 -20.13 -2.44 9.70
CA THR A 70 -19.49 -3.67 9.23
C THR A 70 -18.61 -4.30 10.31
N GLN A 71 -18.05 -5.48 10.04
CA GLN A 71 -17.04 -6.11 10.89
C GLN A 71 -15.61 -5.81 10.44
N ALA A 72 -15.44 -5.06 9.34
CA ALA A 72 -14.15 -4.75 8.77
C ALA A 72 -13.31 -3.84 9.68
N LYS A 73 -11.99 -3.97 9.55
CA LYS A 73 -10.98 -3.08 10.11
C LYS A 73 -10.46 -2.14 9.04
N MET A 74 -9.93 -0.98 9.47
CA MET A 74 -9.38 0.02 8.57
C MET A 74 -7.88 0.20 8.82
N ALA A 75 -7.08 0.06 7.76
CA ALA A 75 -5.67 0.41 7.77
C ALA A 75 -5.41 1.66 6.92
N ILE A 76 -4.55 2.55 7.38
CA ILE A 76 -4.09 3.69 6.58
C ILE A 76 -2.67 3.46 6.08
N GLN A 77 -2.47 3.59 4.76
CA GLN A 77 -1.14 3.58 4.18
C GLN A 77 -0.59 5.01 4.14
N ILE A 78 0.47 5.26 4.90
CA ILE A 78 1.12 6.57 5.05
C ILE A 78 2.35 6.61 4.16
N GLY A 79 2.51 7.68 3.37
CA GLY A 79 3.65 7.79 2.46
C GLY A 79 3.93 9.19 1.93
N HIS A 80 4.98 9.26 1.14
CA HIS A 80 5.46 10.44 0.42
C HIS A 80 5.92 10.01 -0.97
N ALA A 81 5.39 10.62 -2.03
CA ALA A 81 5.64 10.21 -3.41
C ALA A 81 7.12 10.35 -3.83
N GLY A 82 7.88 11.23 -3.17
CA GLY A 82 9.30 11.39 -3.48
C GLY A 82 9.54 11.83 -4.92
N PRO A 83 10.45 11.15 -5.64
CA PRO A 83 10.79 11.50 -7.02
C PRO A 83 9.66 11.25 -8.02
N LYS A 84 8.59 10.55 -7.62
CA LYS A 84 7.43 10.22 -8.45
C LYS A 84 6.21 11.10 -8.17
N GLY A 85 6.42 12.24 -7.51
CA GLY A 85 5.37 13.23 -7.24
C GLY A 85 5.14 14.19 -8.40
N ALA A 86 4.16 15.08 -8.23
CA ALA A 86 3.81 16.15 -9.16
C ALA A 86 3.45 15.63 -10.57
N THR A 87 2.65 14.56 -10.65
CA THR A 87 2.20 13.97 -11.92
C THR A 87 0.71 14.25 -12.17
N LEU A 88 0.28 14.07 -13.41
CA LEU A 88 -1.13 14.00 -13.78
C LEU A 88 -1.77 12.71 -13.24
N GLU A 89 -3.09 12.71 -13.12
CA GLU A 89 -3.82 11.48 -12.83
C GLU A 89 -3.79 10.53 -14.05
N PRO A 90 -3.73 9.20 -13.84
CA PRO A 90 -3.48 8.22 -14.90
C PRO A 90 -4.37 8.30 -16.14
N TRP A 91 -5.61 8.76 -15.98
CA TRP A 91 -6.55 8.91 -17.11
C TRP A 91 -6.37 10.21 -17.91
N LYS A 92 -5.41 11.05 -17.51
CA LYS A 92 -5.03 12.30 -18.19
C LYS A 92 -3.67 12.19 -18.88
N TRP A 93 -2.93 11.07 -18.70
CA TRP A 93 -1.63 10.88 -19.29
C TRP A 93 -1.70 10.78 -20.82
N ASP A 94 -0.68 11.26 -21.51
CA ASP A 94 -0.38 10.82 -22.85
C ASP A 94 -0.10 9.29 -22.80
N PRO A 95 -0.74 8.47 -23.64
CA PRO A 95 -0.52 7.02 -23.63
C PRO A 95 0.94 6.59 -23.82
N ALA A 96 1.80 7.47 -24.31
CA ALA A 96 3.24 7.21 -24.47
C ALA A 96 4.08 7.59 -23.24
N ILE A 97 3.50 8.29 -22.25
CA ILE A 97 4.24 8.85 -21.10
C ILE A 97 3.56 8.37 -19.81
N LEU A 98 4.12 7.32 -19.20
CA LEU A 98 3.67 6.87 -17.87
C LEU A 98 4.16 7.85 -16.80
N ASP A 99 3.35 8.04 -15.74
CA ASP A 99 3.64 9.00 -14.66
C ASP A 99 3.92 10.42 -15.20
N GLU A 100 3.16 10.86 -16.22
CA GLU A 100 3.35 12.14 -16.91
C GLU A 100 3.37 13.31 -15.92
N PRO A 101 4.43 14.15 -15.92
CA PRO A 101 4.55 15.28 -15.00
C PRO A 101 3.47 16.32 -15.20
N LEU A 102 3.08 17.01 -14.14
CA LEU A 102 2.25 18.22 -14.21
C LEU A 102 2.93 19.27 -15.10
N PRO A 103 2.14 20.13 -15.78
CA PRO A 103 2.69 21.26 -16.52
C PRO A 103 3.61 22.14 -15.66
N ALA A 104 4.63 22.72 -16.29
CA ALA A 104 5.51 23.68 -15.61
C ALA A 104 4.71 24.79 -14.94
N GLY A 105 5.01 25.09 -13.68
CA GLY A 105 4.28 26.07 -12.87
C GLY A 105 3.13 25.48 -12.02
N GLN A 106 2.73 24.23 -12.25
CA GLN A 106 1.82 23.47 -11.38
C GLN A 106 2.55 22.44 -10.53
N GLN A 107 3.82 22.17 -10.83
CA GLN A 107 4.67 21.25 -10.11
C GLN A 107 5.09 21.83 -8.77
N TRP A 108 5.25 20.95 -7.78
CA TRP A 108 5.91 21.26 -6.50
C TRP A 108 7.30 20.62 -6.46
N PRO A 109 8.22 21.12 -5.61
CA PRO A 109 9.55 20.55 -5.46
C PRO A 109 9.51 19.09 -5.07
N LEU A 110 10.29 18.24 -5.75
CA LEU A 110 10.41 16.82 -5.44
C LEU A 110 11.62 16.56 -4.55
N LEU A 111 11.48 15.62 -3.62
CA LEU A 111 12.55 15.14 -2.74
C LEU A 111 12.88 13.68 -3.06
N SER A 112 14.14 13.30 -2.95
CA SER A 112 14.59 11.93 -3.11
C SER A 112 15.87 11.67 -2.31
N ALA A 113 16.31 10.41 -2.23
CA ALA A 113 17.62 10.08 -1.70
C ALA A 113 18.74 10.80 -2.44
N SER A 114 18.61 10.93 -3.77
CA SER A 114 19.57 11.59 -4.67
C SER A 114 18.84 12.46 -5.68
N ASP A 115 19.58 13.25 -6.43
CA ASP A 115 19.12 14.07 -7.56
C ASP A 115 18.90 13.22 -8.85
N GLN A 116 18.66 11.92 -8.67
CA GLN A 116 18.37 11.01 -9.77
C GLN A 116 16.89 11.10 -10.13
N PRO A 117 16.50 11.53 -11.36
CA PRO A 117 15.12 11.53 -11.81
C PRO A 117 14.60 10.09 -11.96
N PHE A 118 13.30 9.92 -11.84
CA PHE A 118 12.66 8.61 -11.97
C PHE A 118 12.76 8.06 -13.41
N ASP A 119 12.63 8.96 -14.39
CA ASP A 119 12.81 8.68 -15.82
C ASP A 119 13.27 9.93 -16.57
N ASP A 120 13.38 9.82 -17.91
CA ASP A 120 13.84 10.90 -18.80
C ASP A 120 12.84 12.09 -18.89
N PHE A 121 11.59 11.90 -18.49
CA PHE A 121 10.52 12.90 -18.52
C PHE A 121 10.22 13.51 -17.15
N SER A 122 10.61 12.81 -16.09
CA SER A 122 10.38 13.25 -14.71
C SER A 122 11.25 14.44 -14.33
N PRO A 123 10.71 15.39 -13.55
CA PRO A 123 11.51 16.45 -12.97
C PRO A 123 12.65 15.88 -12.11
N VAL A 124 13.81 16.53 -12.14
CA VAL A 124 14.94 16.16 -11.29
C VAL A 124 14.59 16.48 -9.83
N PRO A 125 14.54 15.51 -8.92
CA PRO A 125 14.29 15.75 -7.52
C PRO A 125 15.52 16.38 -6.85
N ARG A 126 15.33 17.08 -5.75
CA ARG A 126 16.43 17.50 -4.89
C ARG A 126 16.82 16.36 -3.94
N ALA A 127 18.13 16.07 -3.87
CA ALA A 127 18.66 15.19 -2.84
C ALA A 127 18.37 15.73 -1.43
N MET A 128 17.81 14.91 -0.55
CA MET A 128 17.48 15.32 0.82
C MET A 128 18.74 15.60 1.64
N THR A 129 18.72 16.74 2.33
CA THR A 129 19.66 17.06 3.43
C THR A 129 19.22 16.32 4.71
N ARG A 130 20.06 16.34 5.76
CA ARG A 130 19.68 15.81 7.07
C ARG A 130 18.47 16.57 7.63
N GLU A 131 18.42 17.87 7.46
CA GLU A 131 17.29 18.70 7.89
C GLU A 131 15.98 18.30 7.19
N ASP A 132 16.01 18.03 5.88
CA ASP A 132 14.85 17.50 5.15
C ASP A 132 14.42 16.15 5.70
N MET A 133 15.38 15.25 5.96
CA MET A 133 15.10 13.93 6.52
C MET A 133 14.43 14.03 7.89
N ASP A 134 14.93 14.90 8.76
CA ASP A 134 14.34 15.14 10.09
C ASP A 134 12.92 15.72 9.98
N HIS A 135 12.71 16.68 9.06
CA HIS A 135 11.42 17.30 8.82
C HIS A 135 10.39 16.26 8.32
N VAL A 136 10.73 15.48 7.30
CA VAL A 136 9.86 14.43 6.74
C VAL A 136 9.57 13.32 7.76
N LEU A 137 10.55 12.95 8.60
CA LEU A 137 10.33 12.01 9.69
C LEU A 137 9.28 12.55 10.66
N GLN A 138 9.35 13.83 11.07
CA GLN A 138 8.34 14.45 11.94
C GLN A 138 6.97 14.50 11.26
N GLN A 139 6.88 14.76 9.97
CA GLN A 139 5.60 14.69 9.21
C GLN A 139 4.99 13.28 9.27
N HIS A 140 5.78 12.21 9.16
CA HIS A 140 5.31 10.83 9.35
C HIS A 140 4.76 10.61 10.78
N VAL A 141 5.48 11.08 11.79
CA VAL A 141 5.04 10.99 13.20
C VAL A 141 3.71 11.73 13.42
N GLU A 142 3.55 12.94 12.87
CA GLU A 142 2.29 13.68 12.96
C GLU A 142 1.14 13.00 12.20
N ALA A 143 1.42 12.40 11.04
CA ALA A 143 0.44 11.59 10.31
C ALA A 143 -0.03 10.37 11.14
N VAL A 144 0.88 9.68 11.83
CA VAL A 144 0.54 8.59 12.76
C VAL A 144 -0.37 9.08 13.90
N LYS A 145 -0.06 10.22 14.54
CA LYS A 145 -0.91 10.79 15.60
C LYS A 145 -2.32 11.12 15.08
N ARG A 146 -2.43 11.63 13.87
CA ARG A 146 -3.72 11.90 13.22
C ARG A 146 -4.46 10.61 12.84
N ALA A 147 -3.75 9.57 12.43
CA ALA A 147 -4.35 8.26 12.17
C ALA A 147 -4.98 7.64 13.43
N ILE A 148 -4.36 7.85 14.62
CA ILE A 148 -4.96 7.48 15.92
C ILE A 148 -6.27 8.24 16.14
N LYS A 149 -6.25 9.57 15.97
CA LYS A 149 -7.46 10.42 16.15
C LYS A 149 -8.57 10.05 15.18
N ALA A 150 -8.21 9.71 13.94
CA ALA A 150 -9.14 9.28 12.91
C ALA A 150 -9.71 7.86 13.16
N GLY A 151 -9.19 7.12 14.13
CA GLY A 151 -9.73 5.83 14.54
C GLY A 151 -9.29 4.64 13.72
N PHE A 152 -8.17 4.72 13.01
CA PHE A 152 -7.62 3.57 12.28
C PHE A 152 -7.18 2.44 13.21
N ASP A 153 -7.35 1.20 12.75
CA ASP A 153 -6.99 -0.02 13.47
C ASP A 153 -5.54 -0.42 13.22
N MET A 154 -4.98 -0.04 12.07
CA MET A 154 -3.64 -0.40 11.62
C MET A 154 -3.04 0.74 10.79
N ILE A 155 -1.72 0.89 10.81
CA ILE A 155 -0.98 1.74 9.89
C ILE A 155 -0.08 0.90 8.99
N GLU A 156 0.16 1.39 7.76
CA GLU A 156 1.17 0.84 6.86
C GLU A 156 2.13 1.95 6.44
N MET A 157 3.42 1.72 6.62
CA MET A 157 4.47 2.57 6.06
C MET A 157 4.72 2.19 4.61
N HIS A 158 4.62 3.17 3.70
CA HIS A 158 4.94 2.93 2.28
C HIS A 158 6.44 3.09 2.02
N ALA A 159 7.15 1.97 1.87
CA ALA A 159 8.58 1.93 1.58
C ALA A 159 8.88 1.18 0.25
N ALA A 160 7.98 1.29 -0.74
CA ALA A 160 8.03 0.57 -2.01
C ALA A 160 7.91 1.51 -3.21
N HIS A 161 8.02 0.94 -4.41
CA HIS A 161 7.58 1.49 -5.70
C HIS A 161 8.32 2.75 -6.16
N GLY A 162 9.56 2.98 -5.70
CA GLY A 162 10.32 4.17 -6.06
C GLY A 162 9.85 5.46 -5.37
N TYR A 163 8.90 5.38 -4.43
CA TYR A 163 8.51 6.51 -3.61
C TYR A 163 9.62 6.89 -2.62
N LEU A 164 9.44 7.94 -1.82
CA LEU A 164 10.53 8.55 -1.07
C LEU A 164 11.39 7.57 -0.27
N LEU A 165 10.78 6.74 0.58
CA LEU A 165 11.54 5.78 1.40
C LEU A 165 12.16 4.66 0.55
N SER A 166 11.45 4.22 -0.49
CA SER A 166 11.99 3.28 -1.47
C SER A 166 13.20 3.85 -2.23
N SER A 167 13.23 5.17 -2.50
CA SER A 167 14.35 5.81 -3.18
C SER A 167 15.66 5.70 -2.38
N PHE A 168 15.58 5.61 -1.05
CA PHE A 168 16.75 5.32 -0.22
C PHE A 168 17.17 3.85 -0.31
N ILE A 169 16.21 2.91 -0.32
CA ILE A 169 16.47 1.46 -0.27
C ILE A 169 17.09 0.96 -1.57
N THR A 170 16.52 1.35 -2.72
CA THR A 170 16.99 0.87 -4.02
C THR A 170 18.28 1.55 -4.46
N PRO A 171 19.31 0.77 -4.89
CA PRO A 171 20.51 1.38 -5.48
C PRO A 171 20.23 2.09 -6.82
N ALA A 172 19.11 1.78 -7.47
CA ALA A 172 18.71 2.44 -8.72
C ALA A 172 18.49 3.95 -8.56
N LEU A 173 17.98 4.40 -7.40
CA LEU A 173 17.69 5.80 -7.11
C LEU A 173 18.61 6.41 -6.04
N ASN A 174 19.32 5.58 -5.25
CA ASN A 174 20.22 6.04 -4.20
C ASN A 174 21.68 6.07 -4.70
N ARG A 175 22.16 7.26 -5.05
CA ARG A 175 23.56 7.51 -5.45
C ARG A 175 24.35 8.26 -4.37
N ARG A 176 23.89 8.23 -3.12
CA ARG A 176 24.55 8.89 -1.99
C ARG A 176 25.89 8.24 -1.68
N VAL A 177 26.81 9.09 -1.22
CA VAL A 177 28.18 8.68 -0.81
C VAL A 177 28.44 8.88 0.69
N ASP A 178 27.37 9.26 1.44
CA ASP A 178 27.37 9.42 2.89
C ASP A 178 26.84 8.13 3.58
N GLU A 179 26.58 8.23 4.90
CA GLU A 179 26.08 7.12 5.71
C GLU A 179 24.66 6.61 5.35
N TYR A 180 24.00 7.23 4.37
CA TYR A 180 22.69 6.83 3.85
C TYR A 180 22.76 6.19 2.45
N GLY A 181 23.98 5.94 1.93
CA GLY A 181 24.20 5.38 0.60
C GLY A 181 25.21 4.23 0.56
N GLY A 182 25.37 3.60 -0.61
CA GLY A 182 26.28 2.50 -0.83
C GLY A 182 25.72 1.15 -0.35
N SER A 183 26.17 0.61 0.77
CA SER A 183 25.73 -0.71 1.29
C SER A 183 24.24 -0.75 1.60
N LEU A 184 23.63 -1.95 1.58
CA LEU A 184 22.21 -2.12 1.95
C LEU A 184 21.94 -1.57 3.36
N GLU A 185 22.84 -1.83 4.33
CA GLU A 185 22.74 -1.31 5.69
C GLU A 185 22.59 0.23 5.71
N ASN A 186 23.45 0.93 4.96
CA ASN A 186 23.40 2.39 4.86
C ASN A 186 22.12 2.88 4.17
N ARG A 187 21.73 2.24 3.06
CA ARG A 187 20.50 2.58 2.34
C ARG A 187 19.24 2.38 3.18
N MET A 188 19.23 1.41 4.08
CA MET A 188 18.15 1.14 5.01
C MET A 188 18.08 2.11 6.18
N ARG A 189 19.17 2.81 6.52
CA ARG A 189 19.28 3.64 7.73
C ARG A 189 18.12 4.63 7.89
N TYR A 190 17.89 5.50 6.90
CA TYR A 190 16.80 6.48 6.97
C TYR A 190 15.39 5.84 6.98
N PRO A 191 15.05 4.89 6.12
CA PRO A 191 13.77 4.16 6.23
C PRO A 191 13.54 3.51 7.60
N LEU A 192 14.58 3.00 8.27
CA LEU A 192 14.47 2.43 9.61
C LEU A 192 14.32 3.49 10.70
N GLU A 193 14.96 4.66 10.56
CA GLU A 193 14.71 5.81 11.45
C GLU A 193 13.22 6.22 11.42
N VAL A 194 12.63 6.30 10.21
CA VAL A 194 11.20 6.63 10.04
C VAL A 194 10.32 5.52 10.62
N CYS A 195 10.59 4.25 10.32
CA CYS A 195 9.84 3.11 10.83
C CYS A 195 9.81 3.08 12.36
N THR A 196 10.97 3.23 12.99
CA THR A 196 11.11 3.26 14.45
C THR A 196 10.35 4.45 15.07
N ALA A 197 10.41 5.63 14.45
CA ALA A 197 9.68 6.81 14.93
C ALA A 197 8.16 6.64 14.78
N MET A 198 7.68 6.08 13.67
CA MET A 198 6.27 5.75 13.47
C MET A 198 5.79 4.72 14.51
N ARG A 199 6.55 3.62 14.71
CA ARG A 199 6.22 2.60 15.72
C ARG A 199 6.12 3.19 17.13
N LYS A 200 7.05 4.06 17.48
CA LYS A 200 7.06 4.74 18.80
C LYS A 200 5.83 5.62 19.02
N ALA A 201 5.29 6.21 17.95
CA ALA A 201 4.11 7.06 18.01
C ALA A 201 2.78 6.28 17.94
N TRP A 202 2.80 5.06 17.40
CA TRP A 202 1.63 4.20 17.22
C TRP A 202 1.42 3.30 18.45
N PRO A 203 0.15 3.09 18.94
CA PRO A 203 -0.11 2.23 20.08
C PRO A 203 0.44 0.82 19.89
N VAL A 204 1.08 0.27 20.93
CA VAL A 204 1.77 -1.04 20.84
C VAL A 204 0.81 -2.20 20.57
N GLU A 205 -0.43 -2.08 21.02
CA GLU A 205 -1.50 -3.08 20.80
C GLU A 205 -2.12 -3.05 19.41
N LYS A 206 -1.79 -2.05 18.61
CA LYS A 206 -2.27 -1.93 17.22
C LYS A 206 -1.18 -2.34 16.24
N PRO A 207 -1.51 -3.15 15.23
CA PRO A 207 -0.51 -3.61 14.26
C PRO A 207 -0.01 -2.49 13.35
N MET A 208 1.24 -2.64 12.91
CA MET A 208 1.90 -1.81 11.91
C MET A 208 2.48 -2.68 10.81
N SER A 209 2.11 -2.45 9.56
CA SER A 209 2.76 -3.07 8.41
C SER A 209 3.74 -2.13 7.72
N VAL A 210 4.63 -2.72 6.95
CA VAL A 210 5.48 -2.02 5.99
C VAL A 210 5.30 -2.62 4.60
N ARG A 211 5.07 -1.77 3.60
CA ARG A 211 5.05 -2.21 2.20
C ARG A 211 6.41 -1.99 1.56
N ILE A 212 6.97 -3.05 0.97
CA ILE A 212 8.30 -3.03 0.34
C ILE A 212 8.22 -3.43 -1.13
N SER A 213 9.20 -2.97 -1.93
CA SER A 213 9.54 -3.60 -3.21
C SER A 213 10.61 -4.66 -2.95
N ALA A 214 10.18 -5.91 -2.85
CA ALA A 214 11.05 -7.04 -2.55
C ALA A 214 11.98 -7.41 -3.71
N HIS A 215 11.73 -6.88 -4.91
CA HIS A 215 12.56 -7.02 -6.10
C HIS A 215 12.30 -5.87 -7.06
N ASP A 216 13.34 -5.28 -7.65
CA ASP A 216 13.21 -4.14 -8.57
C ASP A 216 13.16 -4.53 -10.05
N TRP A 217 13.47 -5.79 -10.40
CA TRP A 217 13.54 -6.30 -11.78
C TRP A 217 14.61 -5.60 -12.63
N LEU A 218 15.70 -5.14 -12.00
CA LEU A 218 16.82 -4.41 -12.60
C LEU A 218 18.15 -5.20 -12.52
N GLY A 219 18.10 -6.47 -12.12
CA GLY A 219 19.31 -7.23 -11.81
C GLY A 219 20.10 -6.59 -10.67
N ALA A 220 21.42 -6.56 -10.79
CA ALA A 220 22.32 -6.01 -9.78
C ALA A 220 22.20 -4.48 -9.56
N GLU A 221 21.47 -3.77 -10.43
CA GLU A 221 21.26 -2.33 -10.31
C GLU A 221 20.05 -1.96 -9.41
N GLY A 222 19.31 -2.94 -8.93
CA GLY A 222 18.14 -2.77 -8.07
C GLY A 222 18.21 -3.67 -6.84
N VAL A 223 17.11 -3.65 -6.06
CA VAL A 223 16.87 -4.62 -4.99
C VAL A 223 16.67 -5.99 -5.63
N THR A 224 17.36 -7.00 -5.10
CA THR A 224 17.33 -8.38 -5.57
C THR A 224 16.58 -9.29 -4.61
N GLU A 225 16.33 -10.53 -5.02
CA GLU A 225 15.74 -11.56 -4.18
C GLU A 225 16.59 -11.84 -2.92
N ASP A 226 17.92 -11.78 -3.05
CA ASP A 226 18.85 -11.96 -1.92
C ASP A 226 18.74 -10.83 -0.87
N ASP A 227 18.36 -9.61 -1.29
CA ASP A 227 18.19 -8.47 -0.38
C ASP A 227 16.86 -8.51 0.39
N CYS A 228 15.81 -9.13 -0.18
CA CYS A 228 14.43 -8.93 0.30
C CYS A 228 14.20 -9.46 1.73
N VAL A 229 14.81 -10.57 2.10
CA VAL A 229 14.73 -11.13 3.48
C VAL A 229 15.44 -10.20 4.47
N ALA A 230 16.62 -9.68 4.11
CA ALA A 230 17.37 -8.75 4.96
C ALA A 230 16.59 -7.43 5.17
N ILE A 231 15.98 -6.87 4.11
CA ILE A 231 15.12 -5.68 4.18
C ILE A 231 13.93 -5.94 5.11
N ALA A 232 13.22 -7.04 4.92
CA ALA A 232 12.08 -7.41 5.75
C ALA A 232 12.47 -7.60 7.22
N THR A 233 13.57 -8.32 7.49
CA THR A 233 14.12 -8.54 8.84
C THR A 233 14.43 -7.21 9.53
N ALA A 234 15.05 -6.27 8.82
CA ALA A 234 15.39 -4.96 9.37
C ALA A 234 14.13 -4.17 9.77
N PHE A 235 13.05 -4.19 8.96
CA PHE A 235 11.80 -3.53 9.29
C PHE A 235 11.06 -4.18 10.46
N ILE A 236 11.04 -5.50 10.55
CA ILE A 236 10.46 -6.21 11.72
C ILE A 236 11.24 -5.85 12.99
N ALA A 237 12.57 -5.83 12.93
CA ALA A 237 13.40 -5.40 14.06
C ALA A 237 13.18 -3.93 14.46
N ALA A 238 12.82 -3.06 13.50
CA ALA A 238 12.45 -1.67 13.73
C ALA A 238 11.01 -1.47 14.26
N GLY A 239 10.22 -2.55 14.38
CA GLY A 239 8.90 -2.55 15.01
C GLY A 239 7.70 -2.74 14.09
N ALA A 240 7.89 -3.12 12.83
CA ALA A 240 6.79 -3.59 12.00
C ALA A 240 6.35 -5.00 12.45
N ASP A 241 5.05 -5.29 12.38
CA ASP A 241 4.47 -6.57 12.77
C ASP A 241 4.31 -7.52 11.58
N ILE A 242 4.20 -6.99 10.36
CA ILE A 242 3.92 -7.75 9.14
C ILE A 242 4.44 -7.00 7.91
N VAL A 243 4.91 -7.73 6.91
CA VAL A 243 5.46 -7.18 5.65
C VAL A 243 4.47 -7.38 4.50
N ASN A 244 4.07 -6.28 3.83
CA ASN A 244 3.27 -6.30 2.61
C ASN A 244 4.20 -6.35 1.41
N VAL A 245 4.25 -7.52 0.77
CA VAL A 245 5.31 -7.88 -0.21
C VAL A 245 4.87 -7.52 -1.62
N SER A 246 5.36 -6.39 -2.13
CA SER A 246 5.20 -5.95 -3.51
C SER A 246 6.54 -6.00 -4.27
N THR A 247 6.57 -5.56 -5.52
CA THR A 247 7.78 -5.50 -6.35
C THR A 247 7.76 -4.32 -7.31
N GLY A 248 8.95 -3.92 -7.77
CA GLY A 248 9.18 -3.03 -8.89
C GLY A 248 8.67 -1.62 -8.71
N GLN A 249 8.36 -1.00 -9.84
CA GLN A 249 7.93 0.41 -9.98
C GLN A 249 8.99 1.42 -9.49
N THR A 250 10.24 0.98 -9.37
CA THR A 250 11.39 1.79 -8.97
C THR A 250 12.09 2.43 -10.16
N SER A 251 11.85 1.93 -11.36
CA SER A 251 12.36 2.44 -12.64
C SER A 251 11.50 1.96 -13.80
N HIS A 252 11.35 2.75 -14.85
CA HIS A 252 10.75 2.32 -16.12
C HIS A 252 11.60 1.30 -16.89
N GLN A 253 12.87 1.15 -16.55
CA GLN A 253 13.75 0.12 -17.12
C GLN A 253 13.51 -1.27 -16.53
N ALA A 254 12.72 -1.38 -15.46
CA ALA A 254 12.37 -2.64 -14.83
C ALA A 254 11.65 -3.58 -15.82
N LYS A 255 12.03 -4.86 -15.79
CA LYS A 255 11.47 -5.90 -16.68
C LYS A 255 10.81 -6.99 -15.83
N PRO A 256 9.68 -6.69 -15.15
CA PRO A 256 8.97 -7.71 -14.39
C PRO A 256 8.47 -8.81 -15.35
N GLN A 257 8.43 -10.03 -14.85
CA GLN A 257 7.77 -11.13 -15.54
C GLN A 257 6.33 -11.24 -15.02
N PRO A 258 5.35 -10.63 -15.69
CA PRO A 258 3.98 -10.64 -15.21
C PRO A 258 3.38 -12.04 -15.36
N GLY A 259 2.58 -12.45 -14.39
CA GLY A 259 1.89 -13.72 -14.38
C GLY A 259 0.91 -13.76 -13.21
N ARG A 260 0.14 -14.83 -13.11
CA ARG A 260 -0.72 -15.07 -11.94
C ARG A 260 0.15 -15.17 -10.69
N MET A 261 -0.18 -14.41 -9.64
CA MET A 261 0.51 -14.46 -8.33
C MET A 261 2.04 -14.23 -8.41
N PHE A 262 2.51 -13.45 -9.41
CA PHE A 262 3.95 -13.36 -9.74
C PHE A 262 4.84 -12.81 -8.61
N GLN A 263 4.27 -12.12 -7.63
CA GLN A 263 4.99 -11.63 -6.44
C GLN A 263 4.92 -12.61 -5.25
N THR A 264 4.05 -13.62 -5.30
CA THR A 264 3.87 -14.59 -4.22
C THR A 264 5.14 -15.39 -3.87
N PRO A 265 6.03 -15.76 -4.80
CA PRO A 265 7.30 -16.41 -4.44
C PRO A 265 8.14 -15.60 -3.45
N LEU A 266 8.14 -14.26 -3.55
CA LEU A 266 8.89 -13.39 -2.62
C LEU A 266 8.20 -13.28 -1.25
N SER A 267 6.87 -13.31 -1.22
CA SER A 267 6.13 -13.42 0.05
C SER A 267 6.42 -14.76 0.74
N ASP A 268 6.48 -15.84 -0.02
CA ASP A 268 6.83 -17.18 0.44
C ASP A 268 8.25 -17.22 1.04
N LEU A 269 9.23 -16.67 0.31
CA LEU A 269 10.62 -16.57 0.74
C LEU A 269 10.75 -15.82 2.08
N ILE A 270 10.18 -14.62 2.17
CA ILE A 270 10.22 -13.80 3.41
C ILE A 270 9.53 -14.54 4.56
N ARG A 271 8.39 -15.18 4.30
CA ARG A 271 7.63 -15.89 5.33
C ARG A 271 8.34 -17.14 5.82
N ASN A 272 8.78 -18.01 4.93
CA ASN A 272 9.20 -19.35 5.27
C ASN A 272 10.71 -19.45 5.52
N GLU A 273 11.54 -18.69 4.83
CA GLU A 273 12.98 -18.63 5.10
C GLU A 273 13.32 -17.52 6.11
N GLY A 274 12.64 -16.35 6.01
CA GLY A 274 12.82 -15.26 6.95
C GLY A 274 12.08 -15.42 8.28
N GLY A 275 11.06 -16.28 8.34
CA GLY A 275 10.27 -16.51 9.55
C GLY A 275 9.36 -15.34 9.94
N MET A 276 8.95 -14.48 8.99
CA MET A 276 8.22 -13.25 9.24
C MET A 276 6.79 -13.30 8.68
N PRO A 277 5.79 -12.73 9.36
CA PRO A 277 4.44 -12.62 8.81
C PRO A 277 4.41 -11.77 7.52
N THR A 278 3.64 -12.22 6.52
CA THR A 278 3.55 -11.55 5.22
C THR A 278 2.11 -11.35 4.72
N ILE A 279 1.95 -10.30 3.91
CA ILE A 279 0.77 -10.05 3.09
C ILE A 279 1.18 -10.22 1.63
N ALA A 280 0.60 -11.21 0.94
CA ALA A 280 0.82 -11.39 -0.49
C ALA A 280 -0.07 -10.43 -1.29
N VAL A 281 0.49 -9.84 -2.34
CA VAL A 281 -0.21 -8.99 -3.30
C VAL A 281 0.37 -9.21 -4.69
N GLY A 282 -0.37 -8.86 -5.73
CA GLY A 282 0.14 -8.86 -7.11
C GLY A 282 -0.46 -9.91 -8.01
N ASN A 283 -1.36 -9.45 -8.90
CA ASN A 283 -2.07 -10.25 -9.89
C ASN A 283 -2.79 -11.49 -9.31
N ILE A 284 -3.40 -11.30 -8.13
CA ILE A 284 -4.26 -12.26 -7.44
C ILE A 284 -5.69 -11.80 -7.70
N TYR A 285 -6.52 -12.63 -8.37
CA TYR A 285 -7.86 -12.24 -8.79
C TYR A 285 -8.90 -13.37 -8.82
N GLU A 286 -8.48 -14.61 -8.61
CA GLU A 286 -9.37 -15.79 -8.50
C GLU A 286 -9.40 -16.31 -7.07
N ILE A 287 -10.48 -16.95 -6.68
CA ILE A 287 -10.65 -17.56 -5.35
C ILE A 287 -9.55 -18.60 -5.10
N ASP A 288 -9.25 -19.42 -6.10
CA ASP A 288 -8.22 -20.46 -6.00
C ASP A 288 -6.81 -19.88 -5.82
N HIS A 289 -6.54 -18.68 -6.35
CA HIS A 289 -5.28 -18.00 -6.06
C HIS A 289 -5.15 -17.71 -4.56
N VAL A 290 -6.19 -17.12 -3.96
CA VAL A 290 -6.19 -16.79 -2.53
C VAL A 290 -6.06 -18.07 -1.69
N ASN A 291 -6.89 -19.08 -1.99
CA ASN A 291 -6.90 -20.33 -1.24
C ASN A 291 -5.57 -21.08 -1.33
N SER A 292 -4.97 -21.15 -2.52
CA SER A 292 -3.68 -21.83 -2.71
C SER A 292 -2.54 -21.14 -1.96
N ILE A 293 -2.51 -19.80 -1.93
CA ILE A 293 -1.51 -19.03 -1.19
C ILE A 293 -1.61 -19.32 0.31
N ILE A 294 -2.81 -19.26 0.87
CA ILE A 294 -3.03 -19.48 2.30
C ILE A 294 -2.83 -20.95 2.68
N ALA A 295 -3.41 -21.88 1.92
CA ALA A 295 -3.30 -23.32 2.21
C ALA A 295 -1.87 -23.85 2.10
N ALA A 296 -1.07 -23.32 1.17
CA ALA A 296 0.34 -23.66 1.04
C ALA A 296 1.25 -22.92 2.05
N GLY A 297 0.71 -22.04 2.89
CA GLY A 297 1.49 -21.27 3.87
C GLY A 297 2.45 -20.26 3.25
N ARG A 298 2.11 -19.70 2.08
CA ARG A 298 2.98 -18.76 1.35
C ARG A 298 2.80 -17.30 1.77
N ALA A 299 1.75 -17.01 2.50
CA ALA A 299 1.46 -15.74 3.15
C ALA A 299 0.49 -15.96 4.31
N ASP A 300 0.39 -14.99 5.22
CA ASP A 300 -0.60 -14.98 6.32
C ASP A 300 -1.88 -14.26 5.90
N LEU A 301 -1.77 -13.25 5.03
CA LEU A 301 -2.88 -12.49 4.46
C LEU A 301 -2.69 -12.32 2.95
N VAL A 302 -3.81 -12.10 2.26
CA VAL A 302 -3.82 -11.78 0.82
C VAL A 302 -4.52 -10.44 0.60
N CYS A 303 -3.83 -9.53 -0.10
CA CYS A 303 -4.35 -8.21 -0.44
C CYS A 303 -4.77 -8.16 -1.91
N LEU A 304 -6.03 -7.78 -2.15
CA LEU A 304 -6.62 -7.61 -3.48
C LEU A 304 -6.85 -6.14 -3.78
N ALA A 305 -6.58 -5.70 -5.01
CA ALA A 305 -6.85 -4.34 -5.44
C ALA A 305 -7.83 -4.31 -6.63
N ARG A 306 -7.35 -4.59 -7.84
CA ARG A 306 -8.17 -4.54 -9.07
C ARG A 306 -9.44 -5.40 -9.03
N PRO A 307 -9.46 -6.61 -8.44
CA PRO A 307 -10.69 -7.36 -8.26
C PRO A 307 -11.75 -6.60 -7.48
N HIS A 308 -11.37 -5.94 -6.37
CA HIS A 308 -12.27 -5.13 -5.56
C HIS A 308 -12.70 -3.81 -6.22
N LEU A 309 -11.91 -3.27 -7.16
CA LEU A 309 -12.35 -2.12 -7.96
C LEU A 309 -13.44 -2.52 -8.96
N ALA A 310 -13.35 -3.73 -9.53
CA ALA A 310 -14.34 -4.27 -10.45
C ALA A 310 -15.59 -4.78 -9.73
N ASP A 311 -15.41 -5.39 -8.56
CA ASP A 311 -16.47 -5.94 -7.72
C ASP A 311 -16.19 -5.67 -6.22
N PRO A 312 -16.77 -4.62 -5.64
CA PRO A 312 -16.62 -4.35 -4.21
C PRO A 312 -17.10 -5.49 -3.29
N ASN A 313 -17.99 -6.35 -3.78
CA ASN A 313 -18.54 -7.49 -3.04
C ASN A 313 -17.81 -8.82 -3.32
N TRP A 314 -16.65 -8.77 -3.99
CA TRP A 314 -15.89 -9.95 -4.41
C TRP A 314 -15.73 -10.99 -3.29
N THR A 315 -15.45 -10.57 -2.05
CA THR A 315 -15.24 -11.47 -0.92
C THR A 315 -16.52 -12.25 -0.56
N LEU A 316 -17.68 -11.58 -0.52
CA LEU A 316 -18.95 -12.23 -0.22
C LEU A 316 -19.45 -13.08 -1.41
N HIS A 317 -19.18 -12.67 -2.65
CA HIS A 317 -19.44 -13.51 -3.83
C HIS A 317 -18.59 -14.78 -3.80
N ALA A 318 -17.30 -14.67 -3.48
CA ALA A 318 -16.41 -15.82 -3.29
C ALA A 318 -16.90 -16.76 -2.18
N ALA A 319 -17.34 -16.22 -1.04
CA ALA A 319 -17.91 -17.01 0.05
C ALA A 319 -19.16 -17.77 -0.40
N ALA A 320 -20.06 -17.14 -1.15
CA ALA A 320 -21.27 -17.78 -1.67
C ALA A 320 -20.92 -18.89 -2.67
N GLU A 321 -20.02 -18.65 -3.61
CA GLU A 321 -19.55 -19.60 -4.61
C GLU A 321 -18.94 -20.85 -3.96
N MET A 322 -18.14 -20.67 -2.90
CA MET A 322 -17.56 -21.78 -2.12
C MET A 322 -18.52 -22.43 -1.13
N GLY A 323 -19.72 -21.91 -0.94
CA GLY A 323 -20.66 -22.36 0.09
C GLY A 323 -20.22 -22.04 1.51
N TYR A 324 -19.29 -21.10 1.70
CA TYR A 324 -18.80 -20.70 3.02
C TYR A 324 -19.81 -19.79 3.73
N ARG A 325 -20.21 -20.19 4.94
CA ARG A 325 -21.16 -19.46 5.81
C ARG A 325 -20.60 -19.25 7.22
N GLY A 326 -19.28 -19.32 7.35
CA GLY A 326 -18.59 -19.20 8.64
C GLY A 326 -18.38 -17.74 9.08
N LYS A 327 -17.77 -17.58 10.25
CA LYS A 327 -17.35 -16.27 10.75
C LYS A 327 -16.41 -15.58 9.74
N GLY A 328 -16.57 -14.27 9.58
CA GLY A 328 -15.77 -13.48 8.65
C GLY A 328 -16.40 -13.28 7.27
N ALA A 329 -17.43 -14.04 6.92
CA ALA A 329 -18.25 -13.81 5.71
C ALA A 329 -19.63 -13.24 6.11
N ALA A 330 -19.64 -12.29 7.05
CA ALA A 330 -20.87 -11.67 7.53
C ALA A 330 -21.34 -10.60 6.55
N GLU A 331 -22.45 -10.88 5.88
CA GLU A 331 -23.14 -9.87 5.07
C GLU A 331 -23.80 -8.80 5.96
N PRO A 332 -23.92 -7.56 5.46
CA PRO A 332 -24.73 -6.54 6.11
C PRO A 332 -26.19 -7.02 6.27
N HIS A 333 -26.78 -6.79 7.42
CA HIS A 333 -28.19 -7.17 7.68
C HIS A 333 -29.16 -6.67 6.62
N GLN A 334 -28.90 -5.47 6.07
CA GLN A 334 -29.71 -4.87 5.01
C GLN A 334 -29.66 -5.68 3.69
N TYR A 335 -28.62 -6.50 3.48
CA TYR A 335 -28.41 -7.28 2.26
C TYR A 335 -28.72 -8.77 2.44
N PHE A 336 -29.22 -9.18 3.61
CA PHE A 336 -29.53 -10.56 3.96
C PHE A 336 -30.29 -11.33 2.86
N LEU A 337 -31.36 -10.77 2.31
CA LEU A 337 -32.15 -11.44 1.28
C LEU A 337 -31.35 -11.65 -0.01
N GLY A 338 -30.51 -10.69 -0.39
CA GLY A 338 -29.66 -10.79 -1.58
C GLY A 338 -28.61 -11.92 -1.45
N TYR A 339 -27.89 -11.95 -0.34
CA TYR A 339 -26.86 -12.98 -0.12
C TYR A 339 -27.45 -14.37 0.13
N ARG A 340 -28.62 -14.46 0.79
CA ARG A 340 -29.37 -15.72 0.87
C ARG A 340 -29.70 -16.28 -0.52
N GLN A 341 -30.12 -15.42 -1.44
CA GLN A 341 -30.37 -15.81 -2.84
C GLN A 341 -29.08 -16.24 -3.54
N ALA A 342 -27.99 -15.47 -3.40
CA ALA A 342 -26.69 -15.79 -4.00
C ALA A 342 -26.21 -17.19 -3.55
N HIS A 343 -26.25 -17.50 -2.25
CA HIS A 343 -25.91 -18.80 -1.74
C HIS A 343 -26.80 -19.91 -2.30
N THR A 344 -28.12 -19.68 -2.39
CA THR A 344 -29.05 -20.69 -2.94
C THR A 344 -28.75 -21.00 -4.40
N LEU A 345 -28.40 -19.99 -5.20
CA LEU A 345 -28.04 -20.16 -6.61
C LEU A 345 -26.70 -20.89 -6.77
N ALA A 346 -25.72 -20.56 -5.93
CA ALA A 346 -24.42 -21.24 -5.91
C ALA A 346 -24.53 -22.71 -5.47
N ASP A 347 -25.39 -23.05 -4.46
CA ASP A 347 -25.66 -24.43 -4.06
C ASP A 347 -26.22 -25.23 -5.23
N ARG A 348 -27.25 -24.71 -5.91
CA ARG A 348 -27.84 -25.38 -7.09
C ARG A 348 -26.85 -25.59 -8.22
N ALA A 349 -25.94 -24.61 -8.46
CA ALA A 349 -24.91 -24.75 -9.49
C ALA A 349 -23.90 -25.85 -9.15
N ARG A 350 -23.51 -26.01 -7.87
CA ARG A 350 -22.64 -27.10 -7.41
C ARG A 350 -23.31 -28.46 -7.52
N GLU A 351 -24.60 -28.57 -7.12
CA GLU A 351 -25.39 -29.81 -7.26
C GLU A 351 -25.53 -30.24 -8.72
N ALA A 352 -25.68 -29.30 -9.64
CA ALA A 352 -25.78 -29.59 -11.06
C ALA A 352 -24.46 -30.01 -11.71
N ALA A 353 -23.29 -29.67 -11.10
CA ALA A 353 -21.96 -30.00 -11.59
C ALA A 353 -21.38 -31.28 -10.98
N SER A 354 -22.01 -31.85 -9.93
CA SER A 354 -21.66 -33.12 -9.28
C SER A 354 -22.37 -34.31 -9.94
#